data_73ff9248f5aac1c2ea2b5dc041ebb526
#
_entry.id   73ff9248f5aac1c2ea2b5dc041ebb526
#
_cell.length_a   1.000
_cell.length_b   1.000
_cell.length_c   1.000
_cell.angle_alpha   90.00
_cell.angle_beta   90.00
_cell.angle_gamma   90.00
#
_symmetry.space_group_name_H-M   'P 1'
#
loop_
_entity.id
_entity.type
_entity.pdbx_description
1 polymer ?
#
loop_
_entity_poly.entity_id
_entity_poly.type
_entity_poly.pdbx_seq_one_letter_code
_entity_poly.pdbx_strand_id
1 'polypeptide(L)'
;MSIEVKQCFSKDGQIIEGLFEIQPKVFKDDRGFFLETFSLKDLDAAGVEIKEQFVQDNESFSTKGVLRGLHYQKKYPQGKIVRAVQGKVFDVAVDIRAASKTYGSWHGVLLCSDLHNQFYIPKGFAHGFLVLSDTALFSYKCSEFYHGDDEGGIIFNDPSINIDWPTIEGVDYIMSEKDKKWPALRTGL
;
A
#
# COMPACT_ATOMS: atom_id res chain seq x y z
N MET A 1 -7.64 20.51 8.96
CA MET A 1 -8.79 19.60 9.21
C MET A 1 -8.24 18.39 9.94
N SER A 2 -9.00 17.68 10.77
CA SER A 2 -8.44 16.55 11.53
C SER A 2 -8.49 15.27 10.71
N ILE A 3 -7.39 14.57 10.61
CA ILE A 3 -7.29 13.20 10.13
C ILE A 3 -7.05 12.27 11.33
N GLU A 4 -7.47 11.03 11.23
CA GLU A 4 -7.14 10.00 12.21
C GLU A 4 -6.07 9.09 11.63
N VAL A 5 -5.09 8.70 12.45
CA VAL A 5 -3.98 7.85 12.04
C VAL A 5 -3.91 6.65 12.97
N LYS A 6 -3.70 5.47 12.40
CA LYS A 6 -3.48 4.24 13.16
C LYS A 6 -2.12 3.67 12.82
N GLN A 7 -1.35 3.35 13.86
CA GLN A 7 -0.12 2.60 13.74
C GLN A 7 -0.39 1.19 13.24
N CYS A 8 0.43 0.70 12.32
CA CYS A 8 0.32 -0.66 11.80
C CYS A 8 1.21 -1.65 12.60
N PHE A 9 0.75 -2.89 12.67
CA PHE A 9 1.41 -3.94 13.42
C PHE A 9 1.61 -5.18 12.54
N SER A 10 2.68 -5.93 12.80
CA SER A 10 2.90 -7.26 12.25
C SER A 10 1.93 -8.29 12.87
N LYS A 11 1.88 -9.50 12.33
CA LYS A 11 1.03 -10.59 12.85
C LYS A 11 1.30 -10.93 14.31
N ASP A 12 2.55 -10.81 14.75
CA ASP A 12 2.99 -11.05 16.14
C ASP A 12 2.88 -9.83 17.04
N GLY A 13 2.22 -8.76 16.57
CA GLY A 13 1.88 -7.57 17.35
C GLY A 13 3.02 -6.56 17.50
N GLN A 14 4.11 -6.67 16.76
CA GLN A 14 5.17 -5.67 16.77
C GLN A 14 4.78 -4.47 15.91
N ILE A 15 5.13 -3.26 16.36
CA ILE A 15 4.94 -2.03 15.60
C ILE A 15 5.84 -2.08 14.35
N ILE A 16 5.24 -1.89 13.17
CA ILE A 16 5.98 -1.66 11.92
C ILE A 16 6.19 -0.16 11.79
N GLU A 17 7.39 0.28 12.15
CA GLU A 17 7.72 1.72 12.24
C GLU A 17 7.51 2.45 10.91
N GLY A 18 6.80 3.58 10.99
CA GLY A 18 6.54 4.48 9.86
C GLY A 18 5.39 4.07 8.95
N LEU A 19 4.76 2.93 9.18
CA LEU A 19 3.63 2.42 8.41
C LEU A 19 2.32 2.81 9.09
N PHE A 20 1.39 3.49 8.37
CA PHE A 20 0.17 4.02 8.95
C PHE A 20 -1.06 3.81 8.08
N GLU A 21 -2.18 3.42 8.71
CA GLU A 21 -3.50 3.64 8.14
C GLU A 21 -3.94 5.08 8.42
N ILE A 22 -4.54 5.72 7.42
CA ILE A 22 -4.99 7.10 7.50
C ILE A 22 -6.49 7.12 7.20
N GLN A 23 -7.26 7.79 8.08
CA GLN A 23 -8.67 8.05 7.88
C GLN A 23 -8.89 9.56 7.73
N PRO A 24 -9.07 10.06 6.50
CA PRO A 24 -9.43 11.46 6.26
C PRO A 24 -10.80 11.78 6.83
N LYS A 25 -10.99 13.01 7.26
CA LYS A 25 -12.32 13.50 7.61
C LYS A 25 -13.14 13.76 6.35
N VAL A 26 -14.30 13.13 6.28
CA VAL A 26 -15.26 13.29 5.17
C VAL A 26 -16.37 14.25 5.60
N PHE A 27 -16.59 15.31 4.83
CA PHE A 27 -17.65 16.27 5.04
C PHE A 27 -18.78 15.96 4.05
N LYS A 28 -19.96 15.62 4.56
CA LYS A 28 -21.14 15.25 3.75
C LYS A 28 -22.23 16.32 3.86
N ASP A 29 -22.88 16.63 2.73
CA ASP A 29 -24.08 17.45 2.65
C ASP A 29 -25.00 16.93 1.50
N ASP A 30 -26.08 17.65 1.19
CA ASP A 30 -27.07 17.27 0.15
C ASP A 30 -26.47 17.23 -1.28
N ARG A 31 -25.30 17.77 -1.49
CA ARG A 31 -24.58 17.77 -2.79
C ARG A 31 -23.64 16.58 -2.95
N GLY A 32 -23.36 15.84 -1.86
CA GLY A 32 -22.42 14.74 -1.83
C GLY A 32 -21.40 14.87 -0.70
N PHE A 33 -20.12 14.75 -0.99
CA PHE A 33 -19.06 14.84 0.03
C PHE A 33 -17.85 15.63 -0.47
N PHE A 34 -17.09 16.14 0.51
CA PHE A 34 -15.78 16.74 0.31
C PHE A 34 -14.80 16.14 1.34
N LEU A 35 -13.56 15.87 0.91
CA LEU A 35 -12.47 15.50 1.81
C LEU A 35 -11.15 16.03 1.24
N GLU A 36 -10.21 16.30 2.13
CA GLU A 36 -8.81 16.46 1.75
C GLU A 36 -8.16 15.08 1.67
N THR A 37 -7.73 14.69 0.48
CA THR A 37 -7.05 13.40 0.28
C THR A 37 -5.58 13.43 0.63
N PHE A 38 -5.00 14.63 0.78
CA PHE A 38 -3.62 14.84 1.20
C PHE A 38 -3.47 16.24 1.79
N SER A 39 -2.92 16.31 2.99
CA SER A 39 -2.50 17.54 3.65
C SER A 39 -1.27 17.24 4.50
N LEU A 40 -0.10 17.68 4.04
CA LEU A 40 1.15 17.43 4.77
C LEU A 40 1.09 18.01 6.19
N LYS A 41 0.48 19.19 6.34
CA LYS A 41 0.27 19.85 7.63
C LYS A 41 -0.56 19.00 8.59
N ASP A 42 -1.64 18.38 8.10
CA ASP A 42 -2.53 17.59 8.96
C ASP A 42 -1.92 16.23 9.29
N LEU A 43 -1.14 15.63 8.37
CA LEU A 43 -0.36 14.42 8.64
C LEU A 43 0.69 14.65 9.72
N ASP A 44 1.45 15.73 9.61
CA ASP A 44 2.45 16.12 10.61
C ASP A 44 1.80 16.38 11.99
N ALA A 45 0.68 17.11 12.02
CA ALA A 45 -0.08 17.36 13.24
C ALA A 45 -0.66 16.07 13.87
N ALA A 46 -0.89 15.03 13.07
CA ALA A 46 -1.34 13.71 13.52
C ALA A 46 -0.17 12.76 13.91
N GLY A 47 1.08 13.25 13.84
CA GLY A 47 2.27 12.48 14.20
C GLY A 47 2.83 11.59 13.08
N VAL A 48 2.38 11.78 11.85
CA VAL A 48 2.96 11.12 10.67
C VAL A 48 4.00 12.04 10.04
N GLU A 49 5.24 11.90 10.48
CA GLU A 49 6.37 12.68 9.94
C GLU A 49 6.75 12.17 8.56
N ILE A 50 6.32 12.88 7.51
CA ILE A 50 6.72 12.62 6.13
C ILE A 50 7.89 13.53 5.78
N LYS A 51 9.07 12.94 5.63
CA LYS A 51 10.30 13.68 5.29
C LYS A 51 10.48 13.89 3.79
N GLU A 52 9.76 13.11 2.99
CA GLU A 52 9.85 13.13 1.54
C GLU A 52 8.85 14.09 0.93
N GLN A 53 9.23 14.66 -0.20
CA GLN A 53 8.30 15.37 -1.08
C GLN A 53 7.63 14.36 -2.02
N PHE A 54 6.30 14.42 -2.17
CA PHE A 54 5.61 13.66 -3.22
C PHE A 54 5.74 14.38 -4.56
N VAL A 55 6.20 13.64 -5.57
CA VAL A 55 6.60 14.19 -6.89
C VAL A 55 5.85 13.57 -8.06
N GLN A 56 5.10 12.49 -7.84
CA GLN A 56 4.38 11.78 -8.89
C GLN A 56 3.05 11.23 -8.35
N ASP A 57 1.98 11.41 -9.13
CA ASP A 57 0.69 10.77 -8.89
C ASP A 57 0.43 9.73 -9.98
N ASN A 58 -0.12 8.59 -9.58
CA ASN A 58 -0.47 7.50 -10.47
C ASN A 58 -1.90 7.04 -10.23
N GLU A 59 -2.50 6.49 -11.26
CA GLU A 59 -3.80 5.87 -11.21
C GLU A 59 -3.80 4.56 -12.00
N SER A 60 -4.46 3.53 -11.50
CA SER A 60 -4.64 2.26 -12.20
C SER A 60 -6.06 1.75 -12.06
N PHE A 61 -6.61 1.22 -13.15
CA PHE A 61 -7.90 0.53 -13.18
C PHE A 61 -7.66 -0.98 -13.30
N SER A 62 -8.41 -1.77 -12.53
CA SER A 62 -8.26 -3.22 -12.50
C SER A 62 -9.59 -3.90 -12.18
N THR A 63 -9.76 -5.13 -12.67
CA THR A 63 -10.94 -5.98 -12.42
C THR A 63 -10.70 -6.92 -11.23
N LYS A 64 -11.77 -7.53 -10.72
CA LYS A 64 -11.76 -8.50 -9.62
C LYS A 64 -10.70 -9.60 -9.84
N GLY A 65 -9.98 -9.94 -8.80
CA GLY A 65 -8.92 -10.96 -8.83
C GLY A 65 -7.58 -10.47 -9.35
N VAL A 66 -7.48 -9.25 -9.89
CA VAL A 66 -6.17 -8.69 -10.27
C VAL A 66 -5.34 -8.47 -9.03
N LEU A 67 -4.16 -9.11 -9.00
CA LEU A 67 -3.11 -8.94 -8.01
C LEU A 67 -1.90 -8.30 -8.68
N ARG A 68 -1.46 -7.15 -8.13
CA ARG A 68 -0.25 -6.44 -8.58
C ARG A 68 0.73 -6.38 -7.43
N GLY A 69 1.96 -6.79 -7.67
CA GLY A 69 3.02 -6.72 -6.65
C GLY A 69 3.75 -8.04 -6.45
N LEU A 70 4.57 -8.11 -5.43
CA LEU A 70 4.98 -7.01 -4.55
C LEU A 70 6.13 -6.24 -5.19
N HIS A 71 5.99 -4.94 -5.34
CA HIS A 71 6.94 -4.09 -6.07
C HIS A 71 7.67 -3.12 -5.15
N TYR A 72 8.94 -2.83 -5.48
CA TYR A 72 9.75 -1.77 -4.90
C TYR A 72 10.79 -1.26 -5.91
N GLN A 73 11.42 -0.12 -5.65
CA GLN A 73 12.60 0.35 -6.37
C GLN A 73 13.82 0.25 -5.45
N LYS A 74 14.96 -0.19 -6.01
CA LYS A 74 16.17 -0.54 -5.24
C LYS A 74 17.01 0.67 -4.87
N LYS A 75 17.34 1.51 -5.88
CA LYS A 75 18.20 2.69 -5.74
C LYS A 75 17.39 3.96 -5.48
N TYR A 76 16.18 4.00 -6.01
CA TYR A 76 15.26 5.14 -5.92
C TYR A 76 13.96 4.75 -5.21
N PRO A 77 14.04 4.29 -3.93
CA PRO A 77 12.87 3.78 -3.22
C PRO A 77 11.79 4.85 -3.09
N GLN A 78 10.54 4.43 -3.28
CA GLN A 78 9.37 5.29 -3.21
C GLN A 78 8.63 5.11 -1.89
N GLY A 79 8.38 6.20 -1.16
CA GLY A 79 7.29 6.28 -0.20
C GLY A 79 5.98 6.51 -0.96
N LYS A 80 4.88 5.97 -0.47
CA LYS A 80 3.57 6.02 -1.15
C LYS A 80 2.45 6.38 -0.19
N ILE A 81 1.45 7.12 -0.69
CA ILE A 81 0.12 7.20 -0.06
C ILE A 81 -0.88 6.67 -1.06
N VAL A 82 -1.57 5.61 -0.68
CA VAL A 82 -2.42 4.85 -1.59
C VAL A 82 -3.88 4.83 -1.12
N ARG A 83 -4.83 4.75 -2.05
CA ARG A 83 -6.26 4.65 -1.76
C ARG A 83 -7.06 4.03 -2.91
N ALA A 84 -8.18 3.39 -2.60
CA ALA A 84 -9.18 3.06 -3.59
C ALA A 84 -10.12 4.25 -3.81
N VAL A 85 -10.12 4.82 -5.03
CA VAL A 85 -11.05 5.89 -5.43
C VAL A 85 -12.42 5.30 -5.75
N GLN A 86 -12.41 4.08 -6.30
CA GLN A 86 -13.60 3.26 -6.58
C GLN A 86 -13.30 1.82 -6.22
N GLY A 87 -14.29 1.13 -5.64
CA GLY A 87 -14.21 -0.29 -5.33
C GLY A 87 -13.45 -0.59 -4.04
N LYS A 88 -12.95 -1.83 -3.97
CA LYS A 88 -12.28 -2.39 -2.78
C LYS A 88 -11.04 -3.16 -3.18
N VAL A 89 -9.95 -2.94 -2.45
CA VAL A 89 -8.72 -3.71 -2.60
C VAL A 89 -8.21 -4.16 -1.23
N PHE A 90 -7.56 -5.30 -1.16
CA PHE A 90 -6.70 -5.67 -0.03
C PHE A 90 -5.29 -5.25 -0.39
N ASP A 91 -4.79 -4.26 0.31
CA ASP A 91 -3.49 -3.62 0.09
C ASP A 91 -2.48 -4.12 1.12
N VAL A 92 -1.26 -4.42 0.69
CA VAL A 92 -0.22 -5.04 1.53
C VAL A 92 1.10 -4.31 1.39
N ALA A 93 1.70 -3.98 2.53
CA ALA A 93 3.07 -3.49 2.62
C ALA A 93 3.94 -4.49 3.41
N VAL A 94 5.09 -4.85 2.86
CA VAL A 94 6.09 -5.73 3.48
C VAL A 94 7.33 -4.94 3.81
N ASP A 95 7.78 -4.97 5.05
CA ASP A 95 9.02 -4.31 5.48
C ASP A 95 10.24 -5.04 4.90
N ILE A 96 10.99 -4.37 4.02
CA ILE A 96 12.22 -4.90 3.42
C ILE A 96 13.46 -4.11 3.84
N ARG A 97 13.38 -3.32 4.90
CA ARG A 97 14.51 -2.58 5.47
C ARG A 97 15.40 -3.52 6.25
N ALA A 98 16.60 -3.80 5.75
CA ALA A 98 17.51 -4.81 6.29
C ALA A 98 17.83 -4.64 7.80
N ALA A 99 17.86 -3.41 8.31
CA ALA A 99 18.11 -3.13 9.73
C ALA A 99 16.83 -3.06 10.59
N SER A 100 15.66 -3.29 10.02
CA SER A 100 14.39 -3.23 10.75
C SER A 100 14.19 -4.47 11.61
N LYS A 101 13.64 -4.28 12.82
CA LYS A 101 13.21 -5.37 13.70
C LYS A 101 12.02 -6.15 13.11
N THR A 102 11.29 -5.54 12.18
CA THR A 102 10.14 -6.13 11.48
C THR A 102 10.47 -6.51 10.04
N TYR A 103 11.77 -6.73 9.70
CA TYR A 103 12.16 -7.19 8.38
C TYR A 103 11.42 -8.47 7.99
N GLY A 104 10.81 -8.50 6.81
CA GLY A 104 9.97 -9.60 6.31
C GLY A 104 8.56 -9.64 6.88
N SER A 105 8.23 -8.83 7.89
CA SER A 105 6.86 -8.69 8.38
C SER A 105 6.02 -7.83 7.45
N TRP A 106 4.71 -8.06 7.47
CA TRP A 106 3.76 -7.35 6.62
C TRP A 106 2.55 -6.86 7.40
N HIS A 107 1.88 -5.87 6.83
CA HIS A 107 0.57 -5.40 7.26
C HIS A 107 -0.35 -5.29 6.05
N GLY A 108 -1.60 -5.71 6.20
CA GLY A 108 -2.63 -5.65 5.15
C GLY A 108 -3.82 -4.81 5.58
N VAL A 109 -4.30 -3.97 4.66
CA VAL A 109 -5.41 -3.05 4.88
C VAL A 109 -6.48 -3.25 3.81
N LEU A 110 -7.75 -3.28 4.21
CA LEU A 110 -8.86 -3.17 3.26
C LEU A 110 -9.06 -1.69 2.92
N LEU A 111 -8.63 -1.28 1.73
CA LEU A 111 -8.92 0.05 1.19
C LEU A 111 -10.23 0.02 0.42
N CYS A 112 -11.13 0.93 0.76
CA CYS A 112 -12.49 0.97 0.21
C CYS A 112 -12.92 2.41 -0.09
N SER A 113 -13.49 2.61 -1.28
CA SER A 113 -14.02 3.93 -1.68
C SER A 113 -15.08 4.47 -0.73
N ASP A 114 -15.88 3.59 -0.11
CA ASP A 114 -16.94 4.02 0.82
C ASP A 114 -16.38 4.49 2.18
N LEU A 115 -15.22 3.96 2.57
CA LEU A 115 -14.51 4.34 3.80
C LEU A 115 -13.59 5.53 3.58
N HIS A 116 -13.17 5.79 2.35
CA HIS A 116 -12.18 6.82 1.99
C HIS A 116 -10.84 6.69 2.72
N ASN A 117 -10.56 5.52 3.30
CA ASN A 117 -9.33 5.27 4.02
C ASN A 117 -8.12 5.16 3.08
N GLN A 118 -6.95 5.39 3.64
CA GLN A 118 -5.69 5.45 2.91
C GLN A 118 -4.61 4.68 3.67
N PHE A 119 -3.53 4.36 2.98
CA PHE A 119 -2.40 3.68 3.56
C PHE A 119 -1.11 4.44 3.21
N TYR A 120 -0.38 4.88 4.22
CA TYR A 120 0.95 5.47 4.05
C TYR A 120 2.00 4.39 4.23
N ILE A 121 2.79 4.20 3.19
CA ILE A 121 3.86 3.21 3.07
C ILE A 121 5.16 3.97 2.86
N PRO A 122 6.09 4.00 3.83
CA PRO A 122 7.35 4.72 3.67
C PRO A 122 8.31 4.02 2.70
N LYS A 123 9.45 4.65 2.41
CA LYS A 123 10.54 4.02 1.67
C LYS A 123 11.04 2.77 2.38
N GLY A 124 11.48 1.78 1.60
CA GLY A 124 11.98 0.52 2.13
C GLY A 124 10.90 -0.53 2.40
N PHE A 125 9.78 -0.41 1.73
CA PHE A 125 8.72 -1.42 1.72
C PHE A 125 8.50 -1.96 0.31
N ALA A 126 8.18 -3.26 0.22
CA ALA A 126 7.57 -3.83 -0.97
C ALA A 126 6.04 -3.72 -0.84
N HIS A 127 5.37 -3.39 -1.94
CA HIS A 127 3.95 -3.04 -1.95
C HIS A 127 3.20 -3.80 -3.04
N GLY A 128 1.98 -4.22 -2.72
CA GLY A 128 1.06 -4.84 -3.67
C GLY A 128 -0.37 -4.83 -3.19
N PHE A 129 -1.31 -5.11 -4.10
CA PHE A 129 -2.72 -5.17 -3.76
C PHE A 129 -3.48 -6.21 -4.58
N LEU A 130 -4.57 -6.70 -4.01
CA LEU A 130 -5.56 -7.59 -4.62
C LEU A 130 -6.90 -6.89 -4.75
N VAL A 131 -7.50 -6.88 -5.94
CA VAL A 131 -8.83 -6.32 -6.19
C VAL A 131 -9.93 -7.28 -5.73
N LEU A 132 -10.79 -6.82 -4.82
CA LEU A 132 -11.87 -7.62 -4.23
C LEU A 132 -13.25 -7.31 -4.82
N SER A 133 -13.49 -6.06 -5.26
CA SER A 133 -14.73 -5.65 -5.95
C SER A 133 -14.67 -5.99 -7.45
N ASP A 134 -15.79 -5.87 -8.16
CA ASP A 134 -15.84 -6.16 -9.61
C ASP A 134 -14.82 -5.33 -10.40
N THR A 135 -14.65 -4.08 -10.00
CA THR A 135 -13.60 -3.18 -10.50
C THR A 135 -13.03 -2.35 -9.36
N ALA A 136 -11.81 -1.85 -9.51
CA ALA A 136 -11.22 -0.86 -8.63
C ALA A 136 -10.44 0.19 -9.43
N LEU A 137 -10.63 1.46 -9.06
CA LEU A 137 -9.79 2.58 -9.45
C LEU A 137 -8.89 2.91 -8.26
N PHE A 138 -7.59 2.67 -8.43
CA PHE A 138 -6.59 2.78 -7.38
C PHE A 138 -5.65 3.94 -7.69
N SER A 139 -5.56 4.89 -6.78
CA SER A 139 -4.75 6.10 -6.92
C SER A 139 -3.67 6.17 -5.84
N TYR A 140 -2.47 6.61 -6.20
CA TYR A 140 -1.38 6.72 -5.25
C TYR A 140 -0.37 7.81 -5.61
N LYS A 141 0.14 8.48 -4.57
CA LYS A 141 1.25 9.40 -4.63
C LYS A 141 2.57 8.66 -4.40
N CYS A 142 3.63 9.10 -5.09
CA CYS A 142 4.98 8.57 -4.92
C CYS A 142 5.96 9.70 -4.57
N SER A 143 6.87 9.41 -3.62
CA SER A 143 7.91 10.35 -3.19
C SER A 143 9.18 10.29 -4.06
N GLU A 144 9.16 9.51 -5.13
CA GLU A 144 10.24 9.42 -6.12
C GLU A 144 9.62 9.08 -7.48
N PHE A 145 10.27 9.45 -8.56
CA PHE A 145 9.86 9.12 -9.91
C PHE A 145 9.95 7.62 -10.18
N TYR A 146 9.15 7.15 -11.13
CA TYR A 146 9.24 5.76 -11.57
C TYR A 146 10.49 5.53 -12.43
N HIS A 147 11.29 4.55 -12.03
CA HIS A 147 12.49 4.10 -12.74
C HIS A 147 12.30 2.62 -13.12
N GLY A 148 11.92 2.37 -14.38
CA GLY A 148 11.59 1.02 -14.84
C GLY A 148 12.78 0.04 -14.85
N ASP A 149 14.00 0.56 -14.93
CA ASP A 149 15.26 -0.18 -14.86
C ASP A 149 15.73 -0.47 -13.41
N ASP A 150 15.11 0.17 -12.43
CA ASP A 150 15.41 0.00 -11.00
C ASP A 150 14.39 -0.86 -10.25
N GLU A 151 13.36 -1.34 -10.95
CA GLU A 151 12.28 -2.10 -10.32
C GLU A 151 12.77 -3.44 -9.74
N GLY A 152 12.31 -3.74 -8.55
CA GLY A 152 12.44 -5.01 -7.87
C GLY A 152 11.08 -5.54 -7.45
N GLY A 153 11.02 -6.83 -7.13
CA GLY A 153 9.80 -7.43 -6.63
C GLY A 153 10.06 -8.68 -5.79
N ILE A 154 9.03 -9.07 -5.08
CA ILE A 154 8.96 -10.29 -4.29
C ILE A 154 7.73 -11.07 -4.76
N ILE A 155 7.86 -12.38 -4.89
CA ILE A 155 6.74 -13.24 -5.27
C ILE A 155 5.61 -13.12 -4.23
N PHE A 156 4.38 -12.95 -4.68
CA PHE A 156 3.22 -12.68 -3.83
C PHE A 156 2.94 -13.75 -2.76
N ASN A 157 3.28 -15.01 -3.06
CA ASN A 157 3.08 -16.17 -2.20
C ASN A 157 4.38 -16.66 -1.54
N ASP A 158 5.29 -15.75 -1.27
CA ASP A 158 6.53 -16.06 -0.56
C ASP A 158 6.25 -16.77 0.77
N PRO A 159 6.73 -18.01 0.97
CA PRO A 159 6.43 -18.78 2.17
C PRO A 159 7.08 -18.22 3.45
N SER A 160 8.15 -17.42 3.32
CA SER A 160 8.80 -16.78 4.47
C SER A 160 8.05 -15.56 4.98
N ILE A 161 7.35 -14.86 4.09
CA ILE A 161 6.49 -13.71 4.42
C ILE A 161 5.10 -14.19 4.83
N ASN A 162 4.57 -15.20 4.10
CA ASN A 162 3.28 -15.83 4.36
C ASN A 162 2.12 -14.83 4.50
N ILE A 163 1.90 -14.04 3.44
CA ILE A 163 0.79 -13.08 3.39
C ILE A 163 -0.55 -13.84 3.30
N ASP A 164 -1.50 -13.47 4.14
CA ASP A 164 -2.86 -14.01 4.12
C ASP A 164 -3.72 -13.28 3.07
N TRP A 165 -3.44 -13.51 1.79
CA TRP A 165 -4.26 -12.97 0.72
C TRP A 165 -5.69 -13.49 0.79
N PRO A 166 -6.72 -12.61 0.73
CA PRO A 166 -8.11 -13.02 0.74
C PRO A 166 -8.45 -13.96 -0.43
N THR A 167 -9.00 -15.11 -0.15
CA THR A 167 -9.56 -15.98 -1.18
C THR A 167 -10.85 -15.38 -1.73
N ILE A 168 -10.98 -15.33 -3.06
CA ILE A 168 -12.20 -14.88 -3.75
C ILE A 168 -12.86 -16.13 -4.36
N GLU A 169 -14.06 -16.45 -3.89
CA GLU A 169 -14.78 -17.64 -4.34
C GLU A 169 -14.97 -17.65 -5.87
N GLY A 170 -14.50 -18.72 -6.51
CA GLY A 170 -14.62 -18.90 -7.97
C GLY A 170 -13.74 -18.00 -8.83
N VAL A 171 -12.77 -17.29 -8.24
CA VAL A 171 -11.89 -16.36 -8.98
C VAL A 171 -10.43 -16.65 -8.66
N ASP A 172 -9.67 -17.02 -9.71
CA ASP A 172 -8.22 -17.10 -9.64
C ASP A 172 -7.56 -15.72 -9.69
N TYR A 173 -6.38 -15.59 -9.09
CA TYR A 173 -5.62 -14.34 -9.18
C TYR A 173 -5.10 -14.08 -10.59
N ILE A 174 -5.35 -12.88 -11.09
CA ILE A 174 -4.90 -12.40 -12.38
C ILE A 174 -3.63 -11.55 -12.16
N MET A 175 -2.52 -12.03 -12.67
CA MET A 175 -1.20 -11.39 -12.48
C MET A 175 -0.48 -11.18 -13.81
N SER A 176 0.39 -10.18 -13.87
CA SER A 176 1.31 -10.04 -14.99
C SER A 176 2.33 -11.19 -15.02
N GLU A 177 2.86 -11.49 -16.21
CA GLU A 177 3.93 -12.49 -16.34
C GLU A 177 5.21 -12.13 -15.57
N LYS A 178 5.43 -10.84 -15.32
CA LYS A 178 6.51 -10.34 -14.51
C LYS A 178 6.27 -10.67 -13.04
N ASP A 179 5.08 -10.39 -12.52
CA ASP A 179 4.75 -10.57 -11.11
C ASP A 179 4.77 -12.04 -10.68
N LYS A 180 4.47 -12.95 -11.60
CA LYS A 180 4.57 -14.40 -11.39
C LYS A 180 6.01 -14.91 -11.25
N LYS A 181 7.01 -14.13 -11.66
CA LYS A 181 8.42 -14.54 -11.74
C LYS A 181 9.33 -13.85 -10.76
N TRP A 182 8.81 -13.01 -9.88
CA TRP A 182 9.61 -12.39 -8.84
C TRP A 182 10.25 -13.44 -7.91
N PRO A 183 11.46 -13.23 -7.44
CA PRO A 183 12.09 -14.12 -6.47
C PRO A 183 11.41 -14.03 -5.10
N ALA A 184 11.64 -15.02 -4.26
CA ALA A 184 11.34 -14.94 -2.83
C ALA A 184 12.24 -13.89 -2.13
N LEU A 185 11.77 -13.35 -1.00
CA LEU A 185 12.57 -12.48 -0.14
C LEU A 185 13.76 -13.30 0.41
N ARG A 186 14.97 -12.80 0.24
CA ARG A 186 16.14 -13.44 0.83
C ARG A 186 16.17 -13.12 2.33
N THR A 187 15.88 -14.13 3.14
CA THR A 187 16.08 -14.07 4.59
C THR A 187 17.53 -14.43 4.89
N GLY A 188 18.27 -13.48 5.48
CA GLY A 188 19.64 -13.69 5.95
C GLY A 188 20.72 -13.20 4.95
N LEU A 189 21.07 -11.92 5.07
CA LEU A 189 22.38 -11.36 4.79
C LEU A 189 23.00 -10.94 6.11
#